data_4908176a23d9bb041ecb4aab5b7240fc
#
_entry.id   4908176a23d9bb041ecb4aab5b7240fc
#
_cell.length_a   1.000
_cell.length_b   1.000
_cell.length_c   1.000
_cell.angle_alpha   90.00
_cell.angle_beta   90.00
_cell.angle_gamma   90.00
#
_symmetry.space_group_name_H-M   'P 1'
#
loop_
_entity.id
_entity.type
_entity.pdbx_description
1 polymer ?
#
loop_
_entity_poly.entity_id
_entity_poly.type
_entity_poly.pdbx_seq_one_letter_code
_entity_poly.pdbx_strand_id
1 'polypeptide(L)'
;MTQLESTLEAVLFAAGDAVSLDRLCAALETPREDILAAAGALETLYDLENRGLMLRRIGDRLQLCSRPMYAEAARRVTESRRAATLSPAALEVLTIVAYRQPVTR
;
A
#
# COMPACT_ATOMS: atom_id res chain seq x y z
N MET A 1 -3.12 18.89 2.85
CA MET A 1 -3.63 17.57 3.29
C MET A 1 -4.04 17.66 4.75
N THR A 2 -5.21 17.17 5.09
CA THR A 2 -5.67 17.21 6.48
C THR A 2 -4.99 16.08 7.27
N GLN A 3 -5.12 16.17 8.60
CA GLN A 3 -4.55 15.15 9.45
C GLN A 3 -5.21 13.78 9.19
N LEU A 4 -6.52 13.78 8.96
CA LEU A 4 -7.23 12.54 8.66
C LEU A 4 -6.73 11.93 7.35
N GLU A 5 -6.53 12.76 6.33
CA GLU A 5 -6.01 12.28 5.06
C GLU A 5 -4.62 11.69 5.21
N SER A 6 -3.75 12.36 5.97
CA SER A 6 -2.41 11.85 6.22
C SER A 6 -2.43 10.55 7.01
N THR A 7 -3.32 10.47 7.99
CA THR A 7 -3.45 9.26 8.80
C THR A 7 -3.95 8.11 7.96
N LEU A 8 -4.95 8.35 7.12
CA LEU A 8 -5.48 7.32 6.24
C LEU A 8 -4.40 6.82 5.28
N GLU A 9 -3.64 7.74 4.70
CA GLU A 9 -2.55 7.38 3.81
C GLU A 9 -1.54 6.49 4.52
N ALA A 10 -1.13 6.88 5.72
CA ALA A 10 -0.13 6.12 6.48
C ALA A 10 -0.63 4.73 6.83
N VAL A 11 -1.90 4.63 7.23
CA VAL A 11 -2.48 3.35 7.60
C VAL A 11 -2.57 2.42 6.40
N LEU A 12 -3.02 2.94 5.27
CA LEU A 12 -3.13 2.14 4.05
C LEU A 12 -1.76 1.72 3.54
N PHE A 13 -0.78 2.59 3.64
CA PHE A 13 0.58 2.25 3.24
C PHE A 13 1.14 1.13 4.12
N ALA A 14 0.94 1.25 5.42
CA ALA A 14 1.45 0.24 6.35
C ALA A 14 0.75 -1.11 6.17
N ALA A 15 -0.54 -1.08 5.84
CA ALA A 15 -1.30 -2.32 5.67
C ALA A 15 -0.85 -3.11 4.45
N GLY A 16 -0.54 -2.42 3.36
CA GLY A 16 -0.10 -3.09 2.13
C GLY A 16 -1.23 -3.71 1.33
N ASP A 17 -2.22 -4.28 1.99
CA ASP A 17 -3.37 -4.91 1.35
C ASP A 17 -4.61 -4.04 1.51
N ALA A 18 -5.68 -4.43 0.81
CA ALA A 18 -6.94 -3.71 0.92
C ALA A 18 -7.49 -3.84 2.34
N VAL A 19 -7.95 -2.71 2.88
CA VAL A 19 -8.48 -2.65 4.24
C VAL A 19 -9.96 -2.28 4.15
N SER A 20 -10.80 -2.98 4.89
CA SER A 20 -12.23 -2.70 4.86
C SER A 20 -12.53 -1.36 5.51
N LEU A 21 -13.60 -0.72 5.03
CA LEU A 21 -14.05 0.55 5.61
C LEU A 21 -14.39 0.39 7.08
N ASP A 22 -14.99 -0.75 7.44
CA ASP A 22 -15.33 -0.99 8.84
C ASP A 22 -14.11 -1.01 9.73
N ARG A 23 -13.03 -1.63 9.28
CA ARG A 23 -11.79 -1.65 10.05
C ARG A 23 -11.17 -0.27 10.15
N LEU A 24 -11.24 0.49 9.06
CA LEU A 24 -10.70 1.85 9.07
C LEU A 24 -11.49 2.72 10.02
N CYS A 25 -12.81 2.62 10.00
CA CYS A 25 -13.65 3.39 10.91
C CYS A 25 -13.32 3.06 12.36
N ALA A 26 -13.17 1.79 12.67
CA ALA A 26 -12.85 1.37 14.02
C ALA A 26 -11.47 1.81 14.45
N ALA A 27 -10.48 1.63 13.58
CA ALA A 27 -9.10 1.95 13.91
C ALA A 27 -8.89 3.45 14.06
N LEU A 28 -9.55 4.24 13.22
CA LEU A 28 -9.38 5.69 13.22
C LEU A 28 -10.44 6.41 14.04
N GLU A 29 -11.39 5.65 14.57
CA GLU A 29 -12.51 6.20 15.34
C GLU A 29 -13.19 7.34 14.57
N THR A 30 -13.50 7.06 13.31
CA THR A 30 -13.98 8.07 12.38
C THR A 30 -15.16 7.49 11.59
N PRO A 31 -16.21 8.31 11.36
CA PRO A 31 -17.37 7.84 10.60
C PRO A 31 -17.00 7.46 9.18
N ARG A 32 -17.77 6.54 8.63
CA ARG A 32 -17.53 6.03 7.28
C ARG A 32 -17.48 7.13 6.24
N GLU A 33 -18.40 8.08 6.32
CA GLU A 33 -18.47 9.18 5.36
C GLU A 33 -17.22 10.05 5.39
N ASP A 34 -16.63 10.23 6.58
CA ASP A 34 -15.41 11.01 6.69
C ASP A 34 -14.22 10.24 6.10
N ILE A 35 -14.19 8.93 6.30
CA ILE A 35 -13.16 8.11 5.67
C ILE A 35 -13.27 8.19 4.15
N LEU A 36 -14.48 8.10 3.63
CA LEU A 36 -14.70 8.18 2.20
C LEU A 36 -14.33 9.55 1.64
N ALA A 37 -14.63 10.59 2.37
CA ALA A 37 -14.26 11.95 1.96
C ALA A 37 -12.74 12.11 1.92
N ALA A 38 -12.04 11.57 2.93
CA ALA A 38 -10.59 11.62 2.95
C ALA A 38 -10.00 10.82 1.80
N ALA A 39 -10.60 9.67 1.50
CA ALA A 39 -10.15 8.85 0.37
C ALA A 39 -10.29 9.60 -0.95
N GLY A 40 -11.41 10.29 -1.13
CA GLY A 40 -11.63 11.09 -2.33
C GLY A 40 -10.60 12.21 -2.46
N ALA A 41 -10.27 12.85 -1.35
CA ALA A 41 -9.27 13.90 -1.34
C ALA A 41 -7.89 13.37 -1.72
N LEU A 42 -7.54 12.19 -1.22
CA LEU A 42 -6.28 11.55 -1.58
C LEU A 42 -6.23 11.19 -3.06
N GLU A 43 -7.33 10.65 -3.59
CA GLU A 43 -7.40 10.32 -5.01
C GLU A 43 -7.16 11.55 -5.86
N THR A 44 -7.81 12.65 -5.51
CA THR A 44 -7.67 13.90 -6.24
C THR A 44 -6.24 14.43 -6.16
N LEU A 45 -5.66 14.39 -4.98
CA LEU A 45 -4.30 14.87 -4.78
C LEU A 45 -3.30 14.06 -5.61
N TYR A 46 -3.44 12.74 -5.59
CA TYR A 46 -2.52 11.88 -6.36
C TYR A 46 -2.64 12.15 -7.84
N ASP A 47 -3.84 12.39 -8.34
CA ASP A 47 -4.03 12.69 -9.76
C ASP A 47 -3.46 14.05 -10.13
N LEU A 48 -3.71 15.07 -9.30
CA LEU A 48 -3.24 16.42 -9.58
C LEU A 48 -1.71 16.52 -9.58
N GLU A 49 -1.06 15.74 -8.73
CA GLU A 49 0.39 15.79 -8.60
C GLU A 49 1.09 14.72 -9.40
N ASN A 50 0.36 13.98 -10.22
CA ASN A 50 0.94 12.89 -11.03
C ASN A 50 1.77 11.94 -10.18
N ARG A 51 1.21 11.55 -9.04
CA ARG A 51 1.90 10.67 -8.12
C ARG A 51 2.02 9.27 -8.67
N GLY A 52 3.05 8.54 -8.23
CA GLY A 52 3.22 7.15 -8.61
C GLY A 52 2.24 6.21 -7.93
N LEU A 53 1.55 6.70 -6.92
CA LEU A 53 0.57 5.91 -6.17
C LEU A 53 -0.84 6.28 -6.56
N MET A 54 -1.75 5.34 -6.34
CA MET A 54 -3.17 5.59 -6.48
C MET A 54 -3.91 4.90 -5.36
N LEU A 55 -5.11 5.37 -5.09
CA LEU A 55 -5.97 4.73 -4.11
C LEU A 55 -7.02 3.94 -4.86
N ARG A 56 -7.09 2.64 -4.61
CA ARG A 56 -8.07 1.77 -5.22
C ARG A 56 -9.21 1.51 -4.28
N ARG A 57 -10.41 1.50 -4.84
CA ARG A 57 -11.61 1.10 -4.09
C ARG A 57 -12.05 -0.26 -4.62
N ILE A 58 -12.08 -1.24 -3.74
CA ILE A 58 -12.46 -2.60 -4.09
C ILE A 58 -13.63 -2.98 -3.21
N GLY A 59 -14.85 -2.80 -3.74
CA GLY A 59 -16.04 -2.97 -2.92
C GLY A 59 -16.03 -1.98 -1.77
N ASP A 60 -16.05 -2.49 -0.54
CA ASP A 60 -15.99 -1.64 0.65
C ASP A 60 -14.59 -1.60 1.26
N ARG A 61 -13.57 -1.81 0.43
CA ARG A 61 -12.18 -1.79 0.87
C ARG A 61 -11.39 -0.73 0.13
N LEU A 62 -10.35 -0.24 0.78
CA LEU A 62 -9.45 0.74 0.19
C LEU A 62 -8.04 0.19 0.21
N GLN A 63 -7.26 0.54 -0.82
CA GLN A 63 -5.89 0.07 -0.94
C GLN A 63 -5.04 1.12 -1.64
N LEU A 64 -3.83 1.34 -1.14
CA LEU A 64 -2.83 2.12 -1.86
C LEU A 64 -2.03 1.17 -2.73
N CYS A 65 -1.83 1.55 -3.98
CA CYS A 65 -1.05 0.74 -4.91
C CYS A 65 -0.37 1.62 -5.93
N SER A 66 0.57 1.03 -6.67
CA SER A 66 1.24 1.74 -7.75
C SER A 66 0.27 1.97 -8.89
N ARG A 67 0.43 3.07 -9.61
CA ARG A 67 -0.36 3.29 -10.80
C ARG A 67 0.02 2.25 -11.85
N PRO A 68 -0.95 1.77 -12.64
CA PRO A 68 -0.67 0.75 -13.66
C PRO A 68 0.44 1.15 -14.62
N MET A 69 0.54 2.44 -14.94
CA MET A 69 1.57 2.91 -15.87
C MET A 69 2.98 2.73 -15.33
N TYR A 70 3.13 2.57 -14.02
CA TYR A 70 4.43 2.37 -13.39
C TYR A 70 4.62 0.94 -12.90
N ALA A 71 3.63 0.08 -13.14
CA ALA A 71 3.68 -1.30 -12.66
C ALA A 71 4.86 -2.06 -13.26
N GLU A 72 5.19 -1.77 -14.51
CA GLU A 72 6.31 -2.45 -15.18
C GLU A 72 7.63 -2.13 -14.50
N ALA A 73 7.87 -0.86 -14.17
CA ALA A 73 9.10 -0.47 -13.50
C ALA A 73 9.18 -1.11 -12.11
N ALA A 74 8.07 -1.10 -11.38
CA ALA A 74 8.03 -1.69 -10.06
C ALA A 74 8.30 -3.20 -10.13
N ARG A 75 7.73 -3.86 -11.15
CA ARG A 75 7.92 -5.29 -11.33
C ARG A 75 9.39 -5.64 -11.62
N ARG A 76 10.05 -4.81 -12.41
CA ARG A 76 11.46 -5.03 -12.74
C ARG A 76 12.32 -5.02 -11.49
N VAL A 77 12.08 -4.09 -10.60
CA VAL A 77 12.84 -4.01 -9.36
C VAL A 77 12.56 -5.24 -8.50
N THR A 78 11.31 -5.62 -8.38
CA THR A 78 10.92 -6.78 -7.58
C THR A 78 11.51 -8.06 -8.14
N GLU A 79 11.43 -8.25 -9.46
CA GLU A 79 11.96 -9.45 -10.10
C GLU A 79 13.48 -9.50 -10.03
N SER A 80 14.12 -8.35 -10.18
CA SER A 80 15.57 -8.26 -10.08
C SER A 80 16.03 -8.69 -8.70
N ARG A 81 15.33 -8.25 -7.66
CA ARG A 81 15.65 -8.65 -6.29
C ARG A 81 15.43 -10.14 -6.10
N ARG A 82 14.34 -10.67 -6.66
CA ARG A 82 14.03 -12.09 -6.55
C ARG A 82 15.08 -12.93 -7.23
N ALA A 83 15.50 -12.52 -8.42
CA ALA A 83 16.53 -13.25 -9.16
C ALA A 83 17.84 -13.26 -8.38
N ALA A 84 18.23 -12.15 -7.81
CA ALA A 84 19.44 -12.06 -7.02
C ALA A 84 19.39 -12.95 -5.78
N THR A 85 18.22 -13.01 -5.14
CA THR A 85 18.06 -13.80 -3.93
C THR A 85 17.91 -15.28 -4.21
N LEU A 86 17.77 -15.66 -5.47
CA LEU A 86 17.66 -17.08 -5.83
C LEU A 86 19.01 -17.73 -6.08
N SER A 87 20.10 -16.96 -6.02
CA SER A 87 21.43 -17.58 -6.11
C SER A 87 21.67 -18.41 -4.86
N PRO A 88 22.50 -19.46 -4.96
CA PRO A 88 22.69 -20.37 -3.83
C PRO A 88 23.09 -19.66 -2.53
N ALA A 89 24.03 -18.75 -2.61
CA ALA A 89 24.47 -18.03 -1.41
C ALA A 89 23.37 -17.12 -0.89
N ALA A 90 22.66 -16.45 -1.79
CA ALA A 90 21.60 -15.57 -1.40
C ALA A 90 20.40 -16.30 -0.85
N LEU A 91 20.18 -17.54 -1.30
CA LEU A 91 19.06 -18.34 -0.83
C LEU A 91 19.17 -18.63 0.66
N GLU A 92 20.37 -18.92 1.14
CA GLU A 92 20.56 -19.15 2.56
C GLU A 92 20.22 -17.92 3.37
N VAL A 93 20.73 -16.78 2.94
CA VAL A 93 20.44 -15.52 3.60
C VAL A 93 18.96 -15.19 3.50
N LEU A 94 18.38 -15.41 2.34
CA LEU A 94 16.98 -15.13 2.12
C LEU A 94 16.09 -16.00 3.00
N THR A 95 16.47 -17.25 3.19
CA THR A 95 15.68 -18.13 4.03
C THR A 95 15.59 -17.58 5.45
N ILE A 96 16.68 -17.09 5.97
CA ILE A 96 16.69 -16.48 7.30
C ILE A 96 15.86 -15.22 7.34
N VAL A 97 16.02 -14.37 6.33
CA VAL A 97 15.30 -13.11 6.27
C VAL A 97 13.81 -13.35 6.04
N ALA A 98 13.48 -14.37 5.25
CA ALA A 98 12.09 -14.66 4.93
C ALA A 98 11.27 -15.01 6.17
N TYR A 99 11.88 -15.61 7.16
CA TYR A 99 11.19 -15.92 8.40
C TYR A 99 10.82 -14.67 9.15
N ARG A 100 11.57 -13.61 8.99
CA ARG A 100 11.28 -12.36 9.67
C ARG A 100 10.36 -11.48 8.87
N GLN A 101 10.60 -11.42 7.57
CA GLN A 101 9.85 -10.50 6.73
C GLN A 101 8.38 -10.84 6.57
N PRO A 102 8.00 -12.08 6.38
CA PRO A 102 6.58 -12.39 6.29
C PRO A 102 5.80 -11.97 7.52
N VAL A 103 6.45 -11.97 8.65
CA VAL A 103 5.82 -11.59 9.90
C VAL A 103 5.44 -10.11 9.91
N THR A 104 6.17 -9.30 9.17
CA THR A 104 5.93 -7.87 9.14
C THR A 104 4.79 -7.47 8.22
N ARG A 105 4.22 -8.40 7.53
CA ARG A 105 3.13 -8.08 6.61
C ARG A 105 1.79 -8.47 7.15
#